data_7e0a98e88b975cc7e9d0ae070c0bb522
#
_entry.id   7e0a98e88b975cc7e9d0ae070c0bb522
#
_cell.length_a   1.000
_cell.length_b   1.000
_cell.length_c   1.000
_cell.angle_alpha   90.00
_cell.angle_beta   90.00
_cell.angle_gamma   90.00
#
_symmetry.space_group_name_H-M   'P 1'
#
loop_
_entity.id
_entity.type
_entity.pdbx_description
1 polymer ?
#
loop_
_entity_poly.entity_id
_entity_poly.type
_entity_poly.pdbx_seq_one_letter_code
_entity_poly.pdbx_strand_id
1 'polypeptide(L)'
;METFSPDSQDVKRALRTILAYLGENPDREGLAGTPDRIIRMWEEIFRGYKPERKPRITTFENDTHDEELVFDSGDYYSMCEHHMLPFFGRYYFAYLPDPNGRILGISKVARVVAYCAARLQLQEKLARDIIDMLDEALEGKVGGFAIILTGPHMCKSMRGIRNKGEMGVSYYTGAFRESRQLRNEFNQMVMMCR
;
A
#
# COMPACT_ATOMS: atom_id res chain seq x y z
N MET A 1 -15.98 13.51 -23.01
CA MET A 1 -15.60 14.36 -21.87
C MET A 1 -14.12 14.68 -22.04
N GLU A 2 -13.79 15.96 -22.24
CA GLU A 2 -12.38 16.37 -22.19
C GLU A 2 -11.85 16.06 -20.80
N THR A 3 -10.77 15.29 -20.74
CA THR A 3 -10.08 14.99 -19.48
C THR A 3 -9.35 16.25 -19.04
N PHE A 4 -9.83 16.89 -17.97
CA PHE A 4 -9.13 18.02 -17.36
C PHE A 4 -7.74 17.54 -16.90
N SER A 5 -6.69 18.09 -17.51
CA SER A 5 -5.30 17.77 -17.17
C SER A 5 -4.58 19.05 -16.79
N PRO A 6 -4.60 19.45 -15.50
CA PRO A 6 -3.97 20.66 -15.02
C PRO A 6 -2.44 20.57 -15.18
N ASP A 7 -1.82 21.66 -15.57
CA ASP A 7 -0.37 21.79 -15.55
C ASP A 7 0.17 22.11 -14.13
N SER A 8 1.49 22.13 -13.98
CA SER A 8 2.12 22.42 -12.69
C SER A 8 1.84 23.83 -12.19
N GLN A 9 1.56 24.79 -13.07
CA GLN A 9 1.23 26.17 -12.70
C GLN A 9 -0.19 26.28 -12.16
N ASP A 10 -1.13 25.50 -12.72
CA ASP A 10 -2.50 25.39 -12.20
C ASP A 10 -2.48 24.83 -10.79
N VAL A 11 -1.70 23.77 -10.55
CA VAL A 11 -1.54 23.16 -9.23
C VAL A 11 -0.90 24.14 -8.24
N LYS A 12 0.13 24.90 -8.65
CA LYS A 12 0.75 25.94 -7.80
C LYS A 12 -0.24 27.01 -7.39
N ARG A 13 -1.06 27.52 -8.35
CA ARG A 13 -2.11 28.51 -8.05
C ARG A 13 -3.14 27.97 -7.07
N ALA A 14 -3.60 26.72 -7.25
CA ALA A 14 -4.53 26.07 -6.34
C ALA A 14 -3.95 25.93 -4.92
N LEU A 15 -2.69 25.53 -4.78
CA LEU A 15 -2.02 25.42 -3.48
C LEU A 15 -1.87 26.78 -2.79
N ARG A 16 -1.56 27.85 -3.52
CA ARG A 16 -1.53 29.22 -2.96
C ARG A 16 -2.91 29.67 -2.48
N THR A 17 -3.97 29.34 -3.25
CA THR A 17 -5.36 29.61 -2.84
C THR A 17 -5.72 28.85 -1.57
N ILE A 18 -5.31 27.59 -1.43
CA ILE A 18 -5.51 26.79 -0.21
C ILE A 18 -4.80 27.42 0.98
N LEU A 19 -3.54 27.86 0.83
CA LEU A 19 -2.80 28.55 1.90
C LEU A 19 -3.53 29.81 2.37
N ALA A 20 -4.01 30.63 1.43
CA ALA A 20 -4.78 31.84 1.76
C ALA A 20 -6.12 31.50 2.44
N TYR A 21 -6.82 30.44 2.00
CA TYR A 21 -8.06 29.97 2.63
C TYR A 21 -7.84 29.53 4.08
N LEU A 22 -6.67 28.95 4.39
CA LEU A 22 -6.29 28.57 5.75
C LEU A 22 -5.91 29.78 6.63
N GLY A 23 -5.89 31.00 6.08
CA GLY A 23 -5.52 32.22 6.79
C GLY A 23 -4.03 32.56 6.76
N GLU A 24 -3.25 31.87 5.92
CA GLU A 24 -1.81 32.09 5.78
C GLU A 24 -1.47 33.11 4.67
N ASN A 25 -0.33 33.79 4.82
CA ASN A 25 0.26 34.58 3.72
C ASN A 25 1.14 33.64 2.85
N PRO A 26 0.72 33.30 1.61
CA PRO A 26 1.48 32.40 0.74
C PRO A 26 2.81 32.98 0.26
N ASP A 27 3.04 34.33 0.44
CA ASP A 27 4.25 35.01 0.02
C ASP A 27 5.30 35.14 1.14
N ARG A 28 4.95 34.81 2.38
CA ARG A 28 5.94 34.82 3.45
C ARG A 28 7.07 33.82 3.19
N GLU A 29 8.27 34.10 3.61
CA GLU A 29 9.51 33.37 3.32
C GLU A 29 9.36 31.84 3.55
N GLY A 30 8.76 31.44 4.66
CA GLY A 30 8.56 30.01 4.98
C GLY A 30 7.59 29.27 4.05
N LEU A 31 6.66 29.95 3.37
CA LEU A 31 5.63 29.39 2.50
C LEU A 31 5.84 29.63 1.00
N ALA A 32 6.66 30.61 0.61
CA ALA A 32 6.88 30.96 -0.79
C ALA A 32 7.27 29.75 -1.67
N GLY A 33 8.09 28.84 -1.14
CA GLY A 33 8.49 27.60 -1.85
C GLY A 33 7.61 26.38 -1.56
N THR A 34 6.54 26.50 -0.77
CA THR A 34 5.70 25.35 -0.36
C THR A 34 4.96 24.68 -1.52
N PRO A 35 4.38 25.43 -2.51
CA PRO A 35 3.75 24.79 -3.65
C PRO A 35 4.68 23.85 -4.43
N ASP A 36 5.91 24.27 -4.68
CA ASP A 36 6.90 23.45 -5.39
C ASP A 36 7.32 22.21 -4.58
N ARG A 37 7.46 22.36 -3.25
CA ARG A 37 7.76 21.23 -2.36
C ARG A 37 6.63 20.20 -2.35
N ILE A 38 5.37 20.65 -2.31
CA ILE A 38 4.19 19.76 -2.32
C ILE A 38 4.10 19.01 -3.64
N ILE A 39 4.31 19.67 -4.78
CA ILE A 39 4.27 19.00 -6.09
C ILE A 39 5.32 17.90 -6.16
N ARG A 40 6.58 18.17 -5.80
CA ARG A 40 7.63 17.16 -5.78
C ARG A 40 7.32 15.99 -4.82
N MET A 41 6.79 16.30 -3.64
CA MET A 41 6.34 15.29 -2.70
C MET A 41 5.23 14.40 -3.30
N TRP A 42 4.24 15.00 -3.97
CA TRP A 42 3.15 14.25 -4.60
C TRP A 42 3.63 13.36 -5.75
N GLU A 43 4.63 13.79 -6.51
CA GLU A 43 5.25 12.94 -7.53
C GLU A 43 5.86 11.66 -6.96
N GLU A 44 6.35 11.72 -5.73
CA GLU A 44 6.91 10.59 -5.00
C GLU A 44 5.82 9.73 -4.35
N ILE A 45 4.98 10.33 -3.48
CA ILE A 45 4.02 9.58 -2.67
C ILE A 45 2.82 9.06 -3.46
N PHE A 46 2.54 9.62 -4.66
CA PHE A 46 1.49 9.17 -5.57
C PHE A 46 2.02 8.49 -6.83
N ARG A 47 3.27 8.00 -6.80
CA ARG A 47 3.87 7.28 -7.94
C ARG A 47 3.11 6.01 -8.34
N GLY A 48 2.27 5.46 -7.48
CA GLY A 48 1.42 4.30 -7.75
C GLY A 48 0.36 4.53 -8.83
N TYR A 49 0.05 5.79 -9.19
CA TYR A 49 -0.79 6.14 -10.33
C TYR A 49 -0.05 6.11 -11.67
N LYS A 50 1.28 5.96 -11.66
CA LYS A 50 2.13 5.98 -12.86
C LYS A 50 2.42 4.55 -13.32
N PRO A 51 1.87 4.08 -14.46
CA PRO A 51 2.09 2.70 -14.94
C PRO A 51 3.57 2.37 -15.16
N GLU A 52 4.36 3.35 -15.60
CA GLU A 52 5.82 3.21 -15.80
C GLU A 52 6.61 2.98 -14.50
N ARG A 53 5.98 3.22 -13.35
CA ARG A 53 6.53 2.95 -12.01
C ARG A 53 6.07 1.61 -11.44
N LYS A 54 5.22 0.85 -12.18
CA LYS A 54 4.81 -0.51 -11.77
C LYS A 54 6.08 -1.37 -11.60
N PRO A 55 6.28 -2.02 -10.43
CA PRO A 55 7.47 -2.83 -10.24
C PRO A 55 7.44 -4.07 -11.14
N ARG A 56 8.59 -4.40 -11.74
CA ARG A 56 8.75 -5.70 -12.39
C ARG A 56 8.81 -6.78 -11.30
N ILE A 57 7.85 -7.69 -11.32
CA ILE A 57 7.79 -8.83 -10.41
C ILE A 57 8.57 -9.99 -11.05
N THR A 58 9.71 -10.33 -10.46
CA THR A 58 10.48 -11.49 -10.88
C THR A 58 9.98 -12.70 -10.11
N THR A 59 9.72 -13.77 -10.84
CA THR A 59 9.37 -15.08 -10.31
C THR A 59 10.39 -16.12 -10.76
N PHE A 60 10.49 -17.23 -10.05
CA PHE A 60 11.38 -18.36 -10.34
C PHE A 60 10.54 -19.63 -10.42
N GLU A 61 11.02 -20.65 -11.11
CA GLU A 61 10.41 -21.99 -11.06
C GLU A 61 10.53 -22.53 -9.63
N ASN A 62 9.51 -23.28 -9.20
CA ASN A 62 9.52 -23.99 -7.93
C ASN A 62 10.14 -25.38 -8.17
N ASP A 63 11.45 -25.41 -8.43
CA ASP A 63 12.21 -26.62 -8.78
C ASP A 63 12.38 -27.61 -7.61
N THR A 64 12.19 -27.12 -6.39
CA THR A 64 12.17 -27.94 -5.16
C THR A 64 10.80 -28.50 -4.84
N HIS A 65 9.75 -28.10 -5.59
CA HIS A 65 8.36 -28.47 -5.35
C HIS A 65 7.86 -28.14 -3.93
N ASP A 66 8.34 -27.01 -3.38
CA ASP A 66 7.97 -26.57 -2.04
C ASP A 66 6.48 -26.19 -1.96
N GLU A 67 5.84 -26.65 -0.89
CA GLU A 67 4.46 -26.32 -0.53
C GLU A 67 4.39 -25.58 0.83
N GLU A 68 5.55 -25.27 1.40
CA GLU A 68 5.64 -24.62 2.70
C GLU A 68 5.22 -23.16 2.63
N LEU A 69 4.62 -22.68 3.72
CA LEU A 69 4.18 -21.30 3.85
C LEU A 69 5.37 -20.35 3.79
N VAL A 70 5.39 -19.46 2.80
CA VAL A 70 6.36 -18.36 2.67
C VAL A 70 5.80 -17.11 3.30
N PHE A 71 6.55 -16.50 4.23
CA PHE A 71 6.14 -15.32 4.99
C PHE A 71 7.05 -14.12 4.72
N ASP A 72 6.48 -12.92 4.67
CA ASP A 72 7.18 -11.64 4.59
C ASP A 72 6.46 -10.57 5.41
N SER A 73 7.20 -9.61 5.92
CA SER A 73 6.63 -8.48 6.66
C SER A 73 7.47 -7.21 6.48
N GLY A 74 6.83 -6.06 6.64
CA GLY A 74 7.52 -4.77 6.55
C GLY A 74 6.57 -3.62 6.83
N ASP A 75 7.05 -2.40 6.58
CA ASP A 75 6.28 -1.19 6.78
C ASP A 75 5.61 -0.74 5.48
N TYR A 76 4.51 -0.01 5.61
CA TYR A 76 3.86 0.68 4.50
C TYR A 76 3.41 2.08 4.91
N TYR A 77 3.35 2.97 3.91
CA TYR A 77 2.86 4.35 4.04
C TYR A 77 1.90 4.61 2.91
N SER A 78 0.72 5.16 3.22
CA SER A 78 -0.32 5.45 2.24
C SER A 78 -1.10 6.71 2.64
N MET A 79 -1.97 7.16 1.74
CA MET A 79 -2.81 8.33 1.93
C MET A 79 -4.29 7.93 1.87
N CYS A 80 -5.02 8.25 2.94
CA CYS A 80 -6.46 7.98 2.99
C CYS A 80 -7.20 8.81 1.94
N GLU A 81 -8.01 8.15 1.09
CA GLU A 81 -8.73 8.82 0.01
C GLU A 81 -9.80 9.81 0.51
N HIS A 82 -10.31 9.62 1.74
CA HIS A 82 -11.37 10.47 2.29
C HIS A 82 -10.88 11.87 2.70
N HIS A 83 -9.64 12.00 3.18
CA HIS A 83 -9.14 13.26 3.75
C HIS A 83 -7.74 13.64 3.27
N MET A 84 -7.12 12.85 2.41
CA MET A 84 -5.73 13.01 1.99
C MET A 84 -4.75 13.11 3.18
N LEU A 85 -5.07 12.44 4.29
CA LEU A 85 -4.21 12.33 5.45
C LEU A 85 -3.52 10.96 5.45
N PRO A 86 -2.29 10.85 5.97
CA PRO A 86 -1.57 9.59 5.96
C PRO A 86 -2.21 8.55 6.87
N PHE A 87 -2.09 7.30 6.45
CA PHE A 87 -2.14 6.12 7.29
C PHE A 87 -0.94 5.25 6.96
N PHE A 88 -0.41 4.57 7.95
CA PHE A 88 0.83 3.82 7.81
C PHE A 88 0.89 2.73 8.87
N GLY A 89 1.80 1.79 8.71
CA GLY A 89 1.94 0.73 9.69
C GLY A 89 2.68 -0.46 9.12
N ARG A 90 2.30 -1.65 9.54
CA ARG A 90 2.97 -2.87 9.12
C ARG A 90 2.05 -3.73 8.26
N TYR A 91 2.66 -4.37 7.25
CA TYR A 91 2.07 -5.50 6.54
C TYR A 91 2.70 -6.81 7.02
N TYR A 92 1.88 -7.83 7.05
CA TYR A 92 2.26 -9.22 7.22
C TYR A 92 1.64 -9.99 6.08
N PHE A 93 2.45 -10.69 5.33
CA PHE A 93 2.05 -11.37 4.11
C PHE A 93 2.51 -12.82 4.16
N ALA A 94 1.70 -13.73 3.64
CA ALA A 94 2.11 -15.08 3.37
C ALA A 94 1.46 -15.61 2.09
N TYR A 95 2.10 -16.60 1.48
CA TYR A 95 1.51 -17.38 0.39
C TYR A 95 1.95 -18.82 0.46
N LEU A 96 1.16 -19.71 -0.14
CA LEU A 96 1.52 -21.11 -0.38
C LEU A 96 1.93 -21.24 -1.84
N PRO A 97 3.19 -21.60 -2.14
CA PRO A 97 3.60 -21.90 -3.50
C PRO A 97 2.79 -23.07 -4.09
N ASP A 98 2.58 -23.05 -5.39
CA ASP A 98 2.18 -24.24 -6.12
C ASP A 98 3.43 -25.09 -6.40
N PRO A 99 3.46 -26.40 -6.06
CA PRO A 99 4.63 -27.25 -6.26
C PRO A 99 5.07 -27.37 -7.73
N ASN A 100 4.17 -27.13 -8.67
CA ASN A 100 4.45 -27.13 -10.11
C ASN A 100 4.37 -25.72 -10.73
N GLY A 101 4.38 -24.69 -9.89
CA GLY A 101 4.22 -23.31 -10.27
C GLY A 101 5.51 -22.52 -10.18
N ARG A 102 5.35 -21.25 -9.77
CA ARG A 102 6.45 -20.29 -9.62
C ARG A 102 6.46 -19.71 -8.21
N ILE A 103 7.64 -19.30 -7.75
CA ILE A 103 7.84 -18.62 -6.48
C ILE A 103 8.20 -17.16 -6.70
N LEU A 104 7.83 -16.29 -5.76
CA LEU A 104 8.12 -14.86 -5.79
C LEU A 104 9.56 -14.58 -5.39
N GLY A 105 10.22 -13.68 -6.11
CA GLY A 105 11.49 -13.13 -5.65
C GLY A 105 11.31 -12.33 -4.35
N ILE A 106 12.15 -12.57 -3.34
CA ILE A 106 12.01 -12.09 -1.95
C ILE A 106 11.72 -10.59 -1.80
N SER A 107 12.30 -9.74 -2.65
CA SER A 107 12.08 -8.28 -2.58
C SER A 107 10.81 -7.80 -3.28
N LYS A 108 10.04 -8.70 -3.90
CA LYS A 108 8.93 -8.29 -4.79
C LYS A 108 7.68 -7.93 -4.00
N VAL A 109 7.43 -8.61 -2.90
CA VAL A 109 6.30 -8.30 -2.00
C VAL A 109 6.41 -6.87 -1.51
N ALA A 110 7.53 -6.49 -0.90
CA ALA A 110 7.75 -5.12 -0.41
C ALA A 110 7.61 -4.05 -1.50
N ARG A 111 8.08 -4.33 -2.73
CA ARG A 111 7.94 -3.41 -3.88
C ARG A 111 6.49 -3.25 -4.34
N VAL A 112 5.73 -4.33 -4.36
CA VAL A 112 4.30 -4.31 -4.71
C VAL A 112 3.53 -3.55 -3.63
N VAL A 113 3.78 -3.84 -2.35
CA VAL A 113 3.18 -3.10 -1.22
C VAL A 113 3.44 -1.60 -1.36
N ALA A 114 4.70 -1.21 -1.55
CA ALA A 114 5.09 0.20 -1.70
C ALA A 114 4.45 0.88 -2.93
N TYR A 115 4.26 0.17 -4.02
CA TYR A 115 3.61 0.69 -5.22
C TYR A 115 2.09 0.82 -5.05
N CYS A 116 1.43 -0.20 -4.52
CA CYS A 116 -0.02 -0.18 -4.28
C CYS A 116 -0.39 0.86 -3.21
N ALA A 117 0.44 1.04 -2.19
CA ALA A 117 0.24 2.03 -1.14
C ALA A 117 0.45 3.48 -1.62
N ALA A 118 1.23 3.70 -2.68
CA ALA A 118 1.55 5.03 -3.20
C ALA A 118 0.39 5.65 -4.03
N ARG A 119 -0.82 5.65 -3.47
CA ARG A 119 -2.06 6.17 -4.05
C ARG A 119 -2.95 6.75 -2.94
N LEU A 120 -4.05 7.38 -3.33
CA LEU A 120 -5.19 7.57 -2.43
C LEU A 120 -5.87 6.20 -2.25
N GLN A 121 -5.95 5.71 -1.01
CA GLN A 121 -6.35 4.34 -0.71
C GLN A 121 -7.34 4.22 0.45
N LEU A 122 -8.06 3.11 0.43
CA LEU A 122 -8.66 2.48 1.61
C LEU A 122 -7.76 1.31 2.02
N GLN A 123 -7.63 1.05 3.31
CA GLN A 123 -6.76 -0.03 3.80
C GLN A 123 -7.25 -1.41 3.31
N GLU A 124 -8.56 -1.60 3.21
CA GLU A 124 -9.20 -2.81 2.68
C GLU A 124 -8.91 -3.00 1.18
N LYS A 125 -8.98 -1.91 0.41
CA LYS A 125 -8.65 -1.93 -1.02
C LYS A 125 -7.16 -2.18 -1.23
N LEU A 126 -6.29 -1.57 -0.42
CA LEU A 126 -4.85 -1.77 -0.48
C LEU A 126 -4.48 -3.25 -0.31
N ALA A 127 -5.08 -3.94 0.68
CA ALA A 127 -4.84 -5.36 0.90
C ALA A 127 -5.19 -6.20 -0.34
N ARG A 128 -6.30 -5.89 -1.00
CA ARG A 128 -6.72 -6.57 -2.22
C ARG A 128 -5.81 -6.25 -3.41
N ASP A 129 -5.51 -4.96 -3.66
CA ASP A 129 -4.65 -4.53 -4.77
C ASP A 129 -3.27 -5.20 -4.72
N ILE A 130 -2.73 -5.43 -3.51
CA ILE A 130 -1.45 -6.14 -3.30
C ILE A 130 -1.57 -7.60 -3.76
N ILE A 131 -2.59 -8.31 -3.26
CA ILE A 131 -2.79 -9.72 -3.59
C ILE A 131 -3.05 -9.91 -5.08
N ASP A 132 -3.94 -9.10 -5.67
CA ASP A 132 -4.30 -9.20 -7.10
C ASP A 132 -3.06 -9.03 -8.00
N MET A 133 -2.17 -8.09 -7.65
CA MET A 133 -0.93 -7.87 -8.41
C MET A 133 0.08 -9.02 -8.27
N LEU A 134 0.17 -9.66 -7.11
CA LEU A 134 1.05 -10.81 -6.89
C LEU A 134 0.48 -12.08 -7.53
N ASP A 135 -0.83 -12.26 -7.49
CA ASP A 135 -1.53 -13.38 -8.13
C ASP A 135 -1.38 -13.33 -9.66
N GLU A 136 -1.55 -12.12 -10.26
CA GLU A 136 -1.27 -11.88 -11.68
C GLU A 136 0.14 -12.34 -12.07
N ALA A 137 1.14 -12.05 -11.22
CA ALA A 137 2.54 -12.40 -11.49
C ALA A 137 2.85 -13.91 -11.37
N LEU A 138 2.04 -14.64 -10.60
CA LEU A 138 2.09 -16.08 -10.47
C LEU A 138 1.11 -16.82 -11.41
N GLU A 139 0.45 -16.08 -12.31
CA GLU A 139 -0.52 -16.61 -13.29
C GLU A 139 -1.68 -17.40 -12.63
N GLY A 140 -2.06 -17.01 -11.41
CA GLY A 140 -3.07 -17.73 -10.62
C GLY A 140 -2.63 -19.11 -10.12
N LYS A 141 -1.37 -19.49 -10.35
CA LYS A 141 -0.81 -20.78 -9.91
C LYS A 141 -0.19 -20.63 -8.52
N VAL A 142 -1.04 -20.65 -7.51
CA VAL A 142 -0.68 -20.49 -6.10
C VAL A 142 -1.73 -21.16 -5.23
N GLY A 143 -1.32 -21.80 -4.14
CA GLY A 143 -2.24 -22.42 -3.18
C GLY A 143 -3.12 -21.42 -2.43
N GLY A 144 -2.69 -20.17 -2.30
CA GLY A 144 -3.44 -19.09 -1.70
C GLY A 144 -2.54 -18.03 -1.07
N PHE A 145 -3.18 -16.91 -0.69
CA PHE A 145 -2.53 -15.77 -0.05
C PHE A 145 -3.20 -15.40 1.26
N ALA A 146 -2.41 -14.84 2.17
CA ALA A 146 -2.84 -14.18 3.38
C ALA A 146 -2.13 -12.83 3.51
N ILE A 147 -2.87 -11.76 3.84
CA ILE A 147 -2.30 -10.48 4.18
C ILE A 147 -3.04 -9.88 5.37
N ILE A 148 -2.27 -9.29 6.30
CA ILE A 148 -2.78 -8.42 7.36
C ILE A 148 -2.07 -7.08 7.22
N LEU A 149 -2.85 -6.00 7.23
CA LEU A 149 -2.37 -4.62 7.33
C LEU A 149 -2.82 -4.05 8.68
N THR A 150 -1.91 -3.48 9.44
CA THR A 150 -2.23 -2.79 10.71
C THR A 150 -1.62 -1.41 10.73
N GLY A 151 -2.28 -0.45 11.38
CA GLY A 151 -1.69 0.86 11.59
C GLY A 151 -2.67 1.97 11.98
N PRO A 152 -2.17 3.09 12.49
CA PRO A 152 -2.96 4.26 12.80
C PRO A 152 -3.36 5.02 11.53
N HIS A 153 -4.54 5.63 11.56
CA HIS A 153 -5.05 6.55 10.54
C HIS A 153 -5.06 7.97 11.09
N MET A 154 -4.33 8.89 10.47
CA MET A 154 -4.31 10.30 10.90
C MET A 154 -5.69 10.96 10.78
N CYS A 155 -6.51 10.54 9.82
CA CYS A 155 -7.89 11.01 9.69
C CYS A 155 -8.80 10.65 10.90
N LYS A 156 -8.41 9.62 11.68
CA LYS A 156 -9.10 9.18 12.90
C LYS A 156 -8.43 9.73 14.16
N SER A 157 -7.09 9.85 14.18
CA SER A 157 -6.34 10.14 15.41
C SER A 157 -6.08 11.64 15.63
N MET A 158 -5.82 12.44 14.57
CA MET A 158 -5.48 13.86 14.73
C MET A 158 -6.69 14.81 14.66
N ARG A 159 -7.82 14.34 14.14
CA ARG A 159 -9.04 15.13 13.97
C ARG A 159 -10.30 14.27 14.24
N GLY A 160 -11.48 14.88 14.23
CA GLY A 160 -12.75 14.20 14.44
C GLY A 160 -12.81 13.50 15.80
N ILE A 161 -12.92 12.19 15.80
CA ILE A 161 -13.03 11.36 17.02
C ILE A 161 -11.75 11.36 17.88
N ARG A 162 -10.59 11.71 17.31
CA ARG A 162 -9.27 11.75 18.00
C ARG A 162 -8.89 10.47 18.73
N ASN A 163 -9.29 9.32 18.18
CA ASN A 163 -8.96 8.00 18.74
C ASN A 163 -7.62 7.50 18.19
N LYS A 164 -6.66 7.21 19.06
CA LYS A 164 -5.29 6.76 18.72
C LYS A 164 -5.18 5.26 18.41
N GLY A 165 -6.27 4.50 18.46
CA GLY A 165 -6.24 3.07 18.16
C GLY A 165 -5.89 2.77 16.71
N GLU A 166 -5.24 1.65 16.50
CA GLU A 166 -4.92 1.11 15.18
C GLU A 166 -6.15 0.52 14.49
N MET A 167 -6.10 0.45 13.18
CA MET A 167 -7.02 -0.31 12.34
C MET A 167 -6.28 -1.55 11.82
N GLY A 168 -6.95 -2.69 11.82
CA GLY A 168 -6.44 -3.93 11.25
C GLY A 168 -7.37 -4.42 10.14
N VAL A 169 -6.79 -4.83 9.03
CA VAL A 169 -7.50 -5.47 7.90
C VAL A 169 -6.81 -6.78 7.59
N SER A 170 -7.58 -7.85 7.41
CA SER A 170 -7.09 -9.13 6.92
C SER A 170 -7.78 -9.51 5.62
N TYR A 171 -7.03 -10.07 4.67
CA TYR A 171 -7.55 -10.60 3.43
C TYR A 171 -6.90 -11.95 3.12
N TYR A 172 -7.73 -12.94 2.76
CA TYR A 172 -7.31 -14.32 2.53
C TYR A 172 -7.87 -14.83 1.22
N THR A 173 -7.08 -15.63 0.48
CA THR A 173 -7.51 -16.34 -0.73
C THR A 173 -7.11 -17.80 -0.67
N GLY A 174 -7.65 -18.62 -1.59
CA GLY A 174 -7.31 -20.02 -1.71
C GLY A 174 -7.37 -20.79 -0.39
N ALA A 175 -6.39 -21.64 -0.12
CA ALA A 175 -6.32 -22.50 1.05
C ALA A 175 -6.38 -21.71 2.39
N PHE A 176 -5.88 -20.48 2.46
CA PHE A 176 -6.03 -19.65 3.66
C PHE A 176 -7.48 -19.27 3.95
N ARG A 177 -8.33 -19.18 2.94
CA ARG A 177 -9.76 -18.90 3.12
C ARG A 177 -10.50 -20.11 3.72
N GLU A 178 -10.10 -21.30 3.33
CA GLU A 178 -10.74 -22.55 3.72
C GLU A 178 -10.18 -23.13 5.01
N SER A 179 -8.86 -23.12 5.20
CA SER A 179 -8.18 -23.72 6.33
C SER A 179 -7.98 -22.76 7.50
N ARG A 180 -8.65 -23.07 8.64
CA ARG A 180 -8.40 -22.38 9.91
C ARG A 180 -6.99 -22.65 10.44
N GLN A 181 -6.45 -23.84 10.18
CA GLN A 181 -5.10 -24.22 10.63
C GLN A 181 -4.05 -23.34 9.98
N LEU A 182 -4.09 -23.14 8.64
CA LEU A 182 -3.17 -22.24 7.93
C LEU A 182 -3.26 -20.80 8.43
N ARG A 183 -4.48 -20.31 8.68
CA ARG A 183 -4.62 -18.95 9.29
C ARG A 183 -4.00 -18.87 10.69
N ASN A 184 -4.10 -19.94 11.49
CA ASN A 184 -3.47 -19.95 12.82
C ASN A 184 -1.94 -19.98 12.72
N GLU A 185 -1.37 -20.74 11.80
CA GLU A 185 0.06 -20.79 11.51
C GLU A 185 0.56 -19.40 11.07
N PHE A 186 -0.09 -18.78 10.09
CA PHE A 186 0.22 -17.41 9.67
C PHE A 186 0.15 -16.43 10.84
N ASN A 187 -0.89 -16.49 11.69
CA ASN A 187 -1.02 -15.62 12.86
C ASN A 187 0.10 -15.85 13.89
N GLN A 188 0.60 -17.06 14.05
CA GLN A 188 1.76 -17.33 14.91
C GLN A 188 3.02 -16.64 14.37
N MET A 189 3.27 -16.71 13.06
CA MET A 189 4.39 -15.99 12.44
C MET A 189 4.26 -14.46 12.62
N VAL A 190 3.04 -13.92 12.47
CA VAL A 190 2.75 -12.50 12.75
C VAL A 190 3.11 -12.12 14.19
N MET A 191 2.78 -12.98 15.16
CA MET A 191 3.09 -12.72 16.58
C MET A 191 4.60 -12.73 16.87
N MET A 192 5.37 -13.56 16.16
CA MET A 192 6.83 -13.63 16.32
C MET A 192 7.57 -12.42 15.71
N CYS A 193 6.92 -11.68 14.82
CA CYS A 193 7.49 -10.51 14.12
C CYS A 193 6.98 -9.15 14.64
N ARG A 194 6.22 -9.13 15.75
CA ARG A 194 5.71 -7.90 16.38
C ARG A 194 6.70 -7.21 17.31
#